data_3f3b7a2791303ceb54768378cfe52c17
#
_entry.id   3f3b7a2791303ceb54768378cfe52c17
#
_cell.length_a   1.000
_cell.length_b   1.000
_cell.length_c   1.000
_cell.angle_alpha   90.00
_cell.angle_beta   90.00
_cell.angle_gamma   90.00
#
_symmetry.space_group_name_H-M   'P 1'
#
loop_
_entity.id
_entity.type
_entity.pdbx_description
1 polymer ?
#
loop_
_entity_poly.entity_id
_entity_poly.type
_entity_poly.pdbx_seq_one_letter_code
_entity_poly.pdbx_strand_id
1 'polypeptide(L)'
;MKTEFKFSYPSSEKVYLSGRLYPELKVGMRKVHLTPTVTIKKGERCEENNAPVYIYDTSGAYSDPNIDINLECGLPKLRQPWVVKRKERETQMYFAKQGIITEEMEYVAIRENMNCEELGINTHITPAFVCKEIAEGRAVIPANTKHPESEPMIIGTNFLVKINANIGNSSTSSGIEQEIEKAVWSCKWGCDTLMDLSTGKDIHETRERILRNCPVPVGTVPMYQAFEKVNGKIAALSWEIFRDTLIEQCEQGVDYFTIHCGIRLKNIHLADNRLTGIVSRGGSIISKWCKEHQKESFLYDHFDDICDICAKYDVAISLGDGLRPGCTYDANDAAQFAELDTMGELVERAWAKNVQVFIEGPGHVPMHKIKENMERQIDKCHGAPFYTLGPLVTDIAPAYDHITSAIGASLIGWYGTAMLCYVTPKEHLALPEKEDVRIGVITYKIAAHAADLAKGHPSASIRDNALSKARYDFRWKDQFNLALDPERALEYYKASNSVDANYCTMCGPHFCAARISHSLKNCEE
;
A
#
# COMPACT_ATOMS: atom_id res chain seq x y z
N MET A 1 22.92 -7.66 -18.96
CA MET A 1 21.87 -8.69 -19.11
C MET A 1 20.55 -7.98 -19.39
N LYS A 2 19.90 -8.22 -20.53
CA LYS A 2 18.52 -7.78 -20.74
C LYS A 2 17.63 -8.71 -19.92
N THR A 3 17.37 -8.36 -18.66
CA THR A 3 16.32 -9.00 -17.89
C THR A 3 15.01 -8.50 -18.47
N GLU A 4 14.21 -9.38 -19.05
CA GLU A 4 12.88 -9.06 -19.54
C GLU A 4 11.96 -8.83 -18.32
N PHE A 5 11.86 -7.58 -17.86
CA PHE A 5 10.93 -7.17 -16.80
C PHE A 5 9.49 -6.98 -17.30
N LYS A 6 9.10 -7.65 -18.38
CA LYS A 6 7.73 -7.63 -18.86
C LYS A 6 6.87 -8.65 -18.12
N PHE A 7 5.72 -8.19 -17.63
CA PHE A 7 4.72 -9.05 -17.00
C PHE A 7 3.64 -9.43 -18.00
N SER A 8 3.37 -10.72 -18.10
CA SER A 8 2.23 -11.24 -18.83
C SER A 8 1.22 -11.84 -17.85
N TYR A 9 -0.04 -11.47 -18.01
CA TYR A 9 -1.13 -12.03 -17.21
C TYR A 9 -2.05 -12.84 -18.11
N PRO A 10 -2.38 -14.09 -17.73
CA PRO A 10 -3.25 -14.94 -18.55
C PRO A 10 -4.61 -14.29 -18.80
N SER A 11 -5.10 -14.37 -20.03
CA SER A 11 -6.43 -13.88 -20.46
C SER A 11 -6.78 -12.47 -20.00
N SER A 12 -5.80 -11.60 -19.87
CA SER A 12 -5.99 -10.19 -19.54
C SER A 12 -5.11 -9.29 -20.40
N GLU A 13 -5.53 -8.06 -20.55
CA GLU A 13 -4.82 -7.03 -21.28
C GLU A 13 -4.70 -5.75 -20.47
N LYS A 14 -3.64 -4.98 -20.71
CA LYS A 14 -3.52 -3.62 -20.22
C LYS A 14 -4.45 -2.73 -21.04
N VAL A 15 -5.33 -2.00 -20.37
CA VAL A 15 -6.22 -1.01 -20.98
C VAL A 15 -6.06 0.33 -20.28
N TYR A 16 -6.40 1.40 -20.99
CA TYR A 16 -6.33 2.76 -20.45
C TYR A 16 -7.70 3.41 -20.49
N LEU A 17 -8.17 3.86 -19.33
CA LEU A 17 -9.41 4.64 -19.22
C LEU A 17 -9.09 6.12 -19.28
N SER A 18 -9.91 6.89 -20.01
CA SER A 18 -9.76 8.34 -20.15
C SER A 18 -10.53 9.09 -19.05
N GLY A 19 -10.05 10.27 -18.69
CA GLY A 19 -10.75 11.19 -17.81
C GLY A 19 -11.94 11.87 -18.51
N ARG A 20 -12.85 12.43 -17.70
CA ARG A 20 -13.95 13.30 -18.20
C ARG A 20 -13.58 14.78 -18.08
N LEU A 21 -12.92 15.16 -16.99
CA LEU A 21 -12.40 16.51 -16.77
C LEU A 21 -11.09 16.71 -17.53
N TYR A 22 -10.27 15.69 -17.58
CA TYR A 22 -8.98 15.63 -18.26
C TYR A 22 -8.97 14.47 -19.28
N PRO A 23 -9.50 14.67 -20.51
CA PRO A 23 -9.63 13.59 -21.49
C PRO A 23 -8.32 12.95 -21.95
N GLU A 24 -7.20 13.64 -21.74
CA GLU A 24 -5.84 13.15 -22.02
C GLU A 24 -5.31 12.14 -21.01
N LEU A 25 -5.98 11.97 -19.87
CA LEU A 25 -5.60 10.97 -18.87
C LEU A 25 -5.63 9.56 -19.45
N LYS A 26 -4.63 8.77 -19.06
CA LYS A 26 -4.52 7.35 -19.40
C LYS A 26 -4.38 6.57 -18.10
N VAL A 27 -5.52 6.21 -17.51
CA VAL A 27 -5.56 5.45 -16.26
C VAL A 27 -5.40 3.97 -16.56
N GLY A 28 -4.24 3.40 -16.23
CA GLY A 28 -3.93 2.00 -16.49
C GLY A 28 -4.76 1.06 -15.62
N MET A 29 -5.44 0.11 -16.28
CA MET A 29 -6.19 -0.97 -15.66
C MET A 29 -5.83 -2.30 -16.32
N ARG A 30 -6.09 -3.40 -15.64
CA ARG A 30 -5.99 -4.73 -16.22
C ARG A 30 -7.41 -5.28 -16.46
N LYS A 31 -7.78 -5.51 -17.73
CA LYS A 31 -9.07 -6.07 -18.12
C LYS A 31 -8.94 -7.59 -18.29
N VAL A 32 -9.64 -8.33 -17.47
CA VAL A 32 -9.66 -9.80 -17.48
C VAL A 32 -10.85 -10.28 -18.32
N HIS A 33 -10.58 -10.99 -19.41
CA HIS A 33 -11.60 -11.59 -20.25
C HIS A 33 -12.08 -12.91 -19.65
N LEU A 34 -13.41 -13.08 -19.58
CA LEU A 34 -14.03 -14.29 -19.06
C LEU A 34 -14.61 -15.15 -20.17
N THR A 35 -14.56 -16.47 -19.96
CA THR A 35 -15.18 -17.44 -20.89
C THR A 35 -16.69 -17.43 -20.72
N PRO A 36 -17.47 -17.75 -21.78
CA PRO A 36 -18.92 -17.89 -21.64
C PRO A 36 -19.34 -18.99 -20.65
N THR A 37 -20.44 -18.78 -19.96
CA THR A 37 -21.12 -19.85 -19.22
C THR A 37 -21.89 -20.72 -20.18
N VAL A 38 -21.63 -22.03 -20.17
CA VAL A 38 -22.31 -23.00 -21.03
C VAL A 38 -23.32 -23.79 -20.21
N THR A 39 -24.56 -23.78 -20.62
CA THR A 39 -25.66 -24.55 -20.02
C THR A 39 -26.34 -25.42 -21.08
N ILE A 40 -26.93 -26.54 -20.67
CA ILE A 40 -27.76 -27.37 -21.55
C ILE A 40 -29.20 -27.21 -21.11
N LYS A 41 -30.05 -26.59 -21.94
CA LYS A 41 -31.47 -26.40 -21.71
C LYS A 41 -32.24 -27.20 -22.75
N LYS A 42 -33.11 -28.13 -22.29
CA LYS A 42 -33.91 -29.01 -23.17
C LYS A 42 -33.11 -29.75 -24.25
N GLY A 43 -31.85 -30.12 -23.91
CA GLY A 43 -30.94 -30.79 -24.85
C GLY A 43 -30.18 -29.87 -25.80
N GLU A 44 -30.42 -28.56 -25.77
CA GLU A 44 -29.69 -27.57 -26.58
C GLU A 44 -28.61 -26.89 -25.74
N ARG A 45 -27.46 -26.68 -26.38
CA ARG A 45 -26.33 -25.94 -25.79
C ARG A 45 -26.61 -24.44 -25.87
N CYS A 46 -26.74 -23.79 -24.70
CA CYS A 46 -26.87 -22.35 -24.59
C CYS A 46 -25.56 -21.76 -24.04
N GLU A 47 -25.11 -20.68 -24.64
CA GLU A 47 -23.93 -19.91 -24.20
C GLU A 47 -24.34 -18.52 -23.76
N GLU A 48 -23.91 -18.12 -22.56
CA GLU A 48 -24.09 -16.76 -22.02
C GLU A 48 -22.72 -16.10 -21.83
N ASN A 49 -22.52 -14.96 -22.46
CA ASN A 49 -21.28 -14.20 -22.31
C ASN A 49 -21.18 -13.61 -20.91
N ASN A 50 -20.00 -13.70 -20.30
CA ASN A 50 -19.69 -13.05 -19.04
C ASN A 50 -18.97 -11.71 -19.31
N ALA A 51 -19.40 -10.65 -18.62
CA ALA A 51 -18.74 -9.35 -18.69
C ALA A 51 -17.29 -9.44 -18.21
N PRO A 52 -16.36 -8.71 -18.82
CA PRO A 52 -14.98 -8.65 -18.36
C PRO A 52 -14.89 -7.99 -16.99
N VAL A 53 -13.85 -8.34 -16.23
CA VAL A 53 -13.57 -7.74 -14.93
C VAL A 53 -12.34 -6.83 -15.04
N TYR A 54 -12.49 -5.58 -14.61
CA TYR A 54 -11.39 -4.65 -14.51
C TYR A 54 -10.75 -4.76 -13.14
N ILE A 55 -9.43 -4.82 -13.12
CA ILE A 55 -8.63 -4.97 -11.89
C ILE A 55 -7.73 -3.76 -11.74
N TYR A 56 -7.66 -3.24 -10.51
CA TYR A 56 -6.69 -2.24 -10.10
C TYR A 56 -5.27 -2.75 -10.40
N ASP A 57 -4.52 -2.02 -11.20
CA ASP A 57 -3.23 -2.45 -11.72
C ASP A 57 -2.10 -1.55 -11.22
N THR A 58 -1.15 -2.13 -10.49
CA THR A 58 0.03 -1.45 -9.93
C THR A 58 1.30 -1.70 -10.73
N SER A 59 1.19 -2.48 -11.82
CA SER A 59 2.36 -2.87 -12.61
C SER A 59 2.90 -1.75 -13.53
N GLY A 60 2.17 -0.64 -13.67
CA GLY A 60 2.59 0.47 -14.52
C GLY A 60 2.91 0.04 -15.95
N ALA A 61 4.00 0.52 -16.49
CA ALA A 61 4.45 0.21 -17.84
C ALA A 61 4.95 -1.24 -18.01
N TYR A 62 5.24 -1.96 -16.93
CA TYR A 62 5.78 -3.32 -17.01
C TYR A 62 4.81 -4.34 -17.62
N SER A 63 3.51 -4.09 -17.59
CA SER A 63 2.49 -4.94 -18.22
C SER A 63 1.99 -4.41 -19.57
N ASP A 64 2.49 -3.28 -20.05
CA ASP A 64 2.11 -2.75 -21.38
C ASP A 64 3.00 -3.35 -22.47
N PRO A 65 2.45 -4.13 -23.43
CA PRO A 65 3.23 -4.75 -24.48
C PRO A 65 3.84 -3.74 -25.46
N ASN A 66 3.33 -2.50 -25.51
CA ASN A 66 3.75 -1.45 -26.44
C ASN A 66 4.88 -0.56 -25.88
N ILE A 67 5.27 -0.73 -24.63
CA ILE A 67 6.32 0.06 -23.98
C ILE A 67 7.56 -0.79 -23.80
N ASP A 68 8.67 -0.36 -24.39
CA ASP A 68 9.98 -0.96 -24.11
C ASP A 68 10.56 -0.35 -22.83
N ILE A 69 10.97 -1.22 -21.89
CA ILE A 69 11.52 -0.80 -20.61
C ILE A 69 13.04 -0.96 -20.63
N ASN A 70 13.71 0.13 -20.30
CA ASN A 70 15.15 0.15 -20.04
C ASN A 70 15.37 0.69 -18.62
N LEU A 71 15.82 -0.17 -17.70
CA LEU A 71 16.04 0.20 -16.31
C LEU A 71 17.11 1.30 -16.10
N GLU A 72 17.99 1.53 -17.08
CA GLU A 72 18.96 2.60 -17.05
C GLU A 72 18.32 3.97 -17.36
N CYS A 73 17.28 3.98 -18.20
CA CYS A 73 16.55 5.18 -18.60
C CYS A 73 15.37 5.50 -17.69
N GLY A 74 14.90 4.51 -16.91
CA GLY A 74 13.71 4.60 -16.08
C GLY A 74 12.40 4.47 -16.87
N LEU A 75 11.28 4.59 -16.14
CA LEU A 75 9.92 4.50 -16.69
C LEU A 75 9.50 5.79 -17.42
N PRO A 76 8.46 5.71 -18.27
CA PRO A 76 7.85 6.89 -18.87
C PRO A 76 7.34 7.86 -17.79
N LYS A 77 7.58 9.15 -17.99
CA LYS A 77 7.22 10.22 -17.04
C LYS A 77 5.77 10.63 -17.19
N LEU A 78 4.84 9.79 -16.74
CA LEU A 78 3.39 9.98 -16.87
C LEU A 78 2.92 11.37 -16.42
N ARG A 79 3.38 11.81 -15.25
CA ARG A 79 2.94 13.05 -14.60
C ARG A 79 3.71 14.29 -15.03
N GLN A 80 4.74 14.17 -15.88
CA GLN A 80 5.54 15.31 -16.31
C GLN A 80 4.72 16.46 -16.88
N PRO A 81 3.69 16.24 -17.76
CA PRO A 81 2.85 17.32 -18.31
C PRO A 81 2.02 18.04 -17.24
N TRP A 82 1.72 17.38 -16.12
CA TRP A 82 0.93 17.95 -15.02
C TRP A 82 1.79 18.77 -14.09
N VAL A 83 2.94 18.21 -13.65
CA VAL A 83 3.79 18.82 -12.64
C VAL A 83 4.52 20.07 -13.14
N VAL A 84 4.84 20.17 -14.44
CA VAL A 84 5.51 21.37 -15.01
C VAL A 84 4.64 22.62 -14.95
N LYS A 85 3.34 22.49 -14.79
CA LYS A 85 2.39 23.61 -14.69
C LYS A 85 2.29 24.17 -13.28
N ARG A 86 2.78 23.44 -12.27
CA ARG A 86 2.65 23.76 -10.85
C ARG A 86 3.76 24.69 -10.38
N LYS A 87 3.39 25.61 -9.48
CA LYS A 87 4.35 26.42 -8.75
C LYS A 87 4.76 25.73 -7.46
N GLU A 88 5.84 26.21 -6.87
CA GLU A 88 6.25 25.77 -5.53
C GLU A 88 5.10 25.94 -4.53
N ARG A 89 4.91 24.94 -3.65
CA ARG A 89 3.86 24.89 -2.62
C ARG A 89 2.43 24.74 -3.13
N GLU A 90 2.21 24.54 -4.41
CA GLU A 90 0.92 24.13 -4.96
C GLU A 90 0.74 22.60 -4.78
N THR A 91 0.51 22.16 -3.54
CA THR A 91 0.31 20.75 -3.18
C THR A 91 -1.10 20.28 -3.53
N GLN A 92 -1.33 18.95 -3.50
CA GLN A 92 -2.69 18.39 -3.69
C GLN A 92 -3.67 18.98 -2.66
N MET A 93 -3.26 19.15 -1.40
CA MET A 93 -4.11 19.76 -0.37
C MET A 93 -4.36 21.26 -0.62
N TYR A 94 -3.38 21.99 -1.16
CA TYR A 94 -3.55 23.39 -1.56
C TYR A 94 -4.66 23.52 -2.61
N PHE A 95 -4.61 22.73 -3.68
CA PHE A 95 -5.63 22.73 -4.72
C PHE A 95 -7.01 22.28 -4.17
N ALA A 96 -7.02 21.22 -3.39
CA ALA A 96 -8.25 20.67 -2.82
C ALA A 96 -8.98 21.68 -1.93
N LYS A 97 -8.27 22.44 -1.08
CA LYS A 97 -8.84 23.49 -0.25
C LYS A 97 -9.45 24.66 -1.04
N GLN A 98 -9.03 24.84 -2.29
CA GLN A 98 -9.61 25.81 -3.22
C GLN A 98 -10.73 25.23 -4.08
N GLY A 99 -11.07 23.95 -3.91
CA GLY A 99 -12.05 23.24 -4.74
C GLY A 99 -11.56 22.94 -6.17
N ILE A 100 -10.24 23.01 -6.39
CA ILE A 100 -9.62 22.72 -7.70
C ILE A 100 -9.31 21.23 -7.77
N ILE A 101 -9.92 20.54 -8.71
CA ILE A 101 -9.68 19.13 -8.99
C ILE A 101 -8.44 19.04 -9.90
N THR A 102 -7.43 18.27 -9.48
CA THR A 102 -6.21 18.02 -10.26
C THR A 102 -6.33 16.78 -11.13
N GLU A 103 -5.39 16.63 -12.07
CA GLU A 103 -5.27 15.42 -12.90
C GLU A 103 -5.11 14.16 -12.02
N GLU A 104 -4.34 14.24 -10.92
CA GLU A 104 -4.16 13.13 -9.98
C GLU A 104 -5.48 12.77 -9.27
N MET A 105 -6.31 13.74 -8.91
CA MET A 105 -7.59 13.48 -8.26
C MET A 105 -8.58 12.76 -9.16
N GLU A 106 -8.65 13.13 -10.44
CA GLU A 106 -9.48 12.39 -11.41
C GLU A 106 -8.89 11.00 -11.69
N TYR A 107 -7.57 10.91 -11.83
CA TYR A 107 -6.87 9.63 -12.04
C TYR A 107 -7.22 8.61 -10.96
N VAL A 108 -7.11 8.99 -9.68
CA VAL A 108 -7.42 8.07 -8.56
C VAL A 108 -8.92 7.73 -8.49
N ALA A 109 -9.82 8.66 -8.79
CA ALA A 109 -11.25 8.38 -8.83
C ALA A 109 -11.61 7.30 -9.86
N ILE A 110 -11.04 7.38 -11.07
CA ILE A 110 -11.22 6.37 -12.13
C ILE A 110 -10.65 5.03 -11.67
N ARG A 111 -9.46 5.03 -11.06
CA ARG A 111 -8.76 3.83 -10.64
C ARG A 111 -9.48 3.09 -9.52
N GLU A 112 -10.01 3.82 -8.53
CA GLU A 112 -10.79 3.24 -7.41
C GLU A 112 -12.11 2.62 -7.88
N ASN A 113 -12.73 3.16 -8.91
CA ASN A 113 -14.01 2.68 -9.42
C ASN A 113 -13.93 1.40 -10.27
N MET A 114 -12.75 1.04 -10.78
CA MET A 114 -12.56 -0.18 -11.60
C MET A 114 -13.71 -0.40 -12.60
N ASN A 115 -14.11 0.69 -13.30
CA ASN A 115 -15.18 0.69 -14.30
C ASN A 115 -16.58 0.26 -13.80
N CYS A 116 -16.91 0.56 -12.53
CA CYS A 116 -18.23 0.28 -11.93
C CYS A 116 -19.40 0.74 -12.80
N GLU A 117 -19.24 1.87 -13.50
CA GLU A 117 -20.30 2.46 -14.32
C GLU A 117 -20.74 1.55 -15.49
N GLU A 118 -19.80 0.93 -16.21
CA GLU A 118 -20.11 -0.05 -17.27
C GLU A 118 -20.89 -1.27 -16.73
N LEU A 119 -20.70 -1.57 -15.44
CA LEU A 119 -21.38 -2.67 -14.77
C LEU A 119 -22.69 -2.24 -14.11
N GLY A 120 -23.09 -0.97 -14.27
CA GLY A 120 -24.29 -0.43 -13.63
C GLY A 120 -24.21 -0.31 -12.11
N ILE A 121 -23.00 -0.27 -11.54
CA ILE A 121 -22.77 -0.16 -10.11
C ILE A 121 -22.63 1.32 -9.74
N ASN A 122 -23.51 1.80 -8.87
CA ASN A 122 -23.42 3.16 -8.37
C ASN A 122 -22.20 3.34 -7.47
N THR A 123 -21.44 4.40 -7.70
CA THR A 123 -20.30 4.78 -6.88
C THR A 123 -20.41 6.23 -6.42
N HIS A 124 -19.93 6.49 -5.21
CA HIS A 124 -19.78 7.85 -4.66
C HIS A 124 -18.38 8.42 -4.89
N ILE A 125 -17.43 7.61 -5.39
CA ILE A 125 -16.03 8.00 -5.58
C ILE A 125 -15.91 8.79 -6.90
N THR A 126 -16.20 10.08 -6.81
CA THR A 126 -16.06 11.05 -7.89
C THR A 126 -14.80 11.89 -7.72
N PRO A 127 -14.27 12.55 -8.76
CA PRO A 127 -13.15 13.50 -8.61
C PRO A 127 -13.43 14.60 -7.57
N ALA A 128 -14.68 15.07 -7.47
CA ALA A 128 -15.13 16.04 -6.48
C ALA A 128 -15.10 15.44 -5.05
N PHE A 129 -15.47 14.17 -4.89
CA PHE A 129 -15.37 13.46 -3.63
C PHE A 129 -13.91 13.32 -3.20
N VAL A 130 -13.02 12.93 -4.11
CA VAL A 130 -11.56 12.85 -3.85
C VAL A 130 -11.03 14.21 -3.39
N CYS A 131 -11.36 15.28 -4.11
CA CYS A 131 -10.97 16.65 -3.77
C CYS A 131 -11.44 17.03 -2.35
N LYS A 132 -12.69 16.74 -2.01
CA LYS A 132 -13.25 17.00 -0.66
C LYS A 132 -12.51 16.23 0.43
N GLU A 133 -12.25 14.94 0.25
CA GLU A 133 -11.54 14.11 1.23
C GLU A 133 -10.11 14.60 1.49
N ILE A 134 -9.40 15.08 0.45
CA ILE A 134 -8.08 15.69 0.59
C ILE A 134 -8.17 17.05 1.30
N ALA A 135 -9.14 17.90 0.93
CA ALA A 135 -9.32 19.21 1.53
C ALA A 135 -9.56 19.12 3.05
N GLU A 136 -10.28 18.09 3.48
CA GLU A 136 -10.62 17.82 4.88
C GLU A 136 -9.54 16.96 5.59
N GLY A 137 -8.44 16.62 4.91
CA GLY A 137 -7.31 15.87 5.46
C GLY A 137 -7.56 14.37 5.66
N ARG A 138 -8.72 13.83 5.20
CA ARG A 138 -9.07 12.41 5.36
C ARG A 138 -8.51 11.50 4.27
N ALA A 139 -7.85 12.09 3.28
CA ALA A 139 -7.16 11.33 2.24
C ALA A 139 -5.88 12.03 1.80
N VAL A 140 -4.93 11.23 1.31
CA VAL A 140 -3.60 11.66 0.87
C VAL A 140 -3.30 11.05 -0.50
N ILE A 141 -2.84 11.87 -1.44
CA ILE A 141 -2.21 11.44 -2.68
C ILE A 141 -0.72 11.74 -2.57
N PRO A 142 0.14 10.78 -2.23
CA PRO A 142 1.58 11.00 -2.19
C PRO A 142 2.10 11.07 -3.63
N ALA A 143 2.59 12.24 -4.03
CA ALA A 143 2.89 12.50 -5.45
C ALA A 143 3.93 13.63 -5.61
N ASN A 144 5.17 13.38 -5.20
CA ASN A 144 6.26 14.33 -5.36
C ASN A 144 6.37 14.81 -6.81
N THR A 145 6.52 16.11 -7.01
CA THR A 145 6.69 16.71 -8.34
C THR A 145 7.98 16.26 -9.06
N LYS A 146 8.94 15.71 -8.33
CA LYS A 146 10.21 15.16 -8.85
C LYS A 146 10.15 13.64 -9.14
N HIS A 147 8.99 12.99 -8.93
CA HIS A 147 8.74 11.60 -9.29
C HIS A 147 7.61 11.48 -10.33
N PRO A 148 7.78 12.04 -11.53
CA PRO A 148 6.73 12.03 -12.55
C PRO A 148 6.47 10.67 -13.17
N GLU A 149 7.29 9.66 -12.92
CA GLU A 149 7.14 8.27 -13.36
C GLU A 149 6.01 7.54 -12.60
N SER A 150 5.69 7.97 -11.38
CA SER A 150 4.69 7.30 -10.54
C SER A 150 3.26 7.52 -11.02
N GLU A 151 2.46 6.46 -10.96
CA GLU A 151 1.02 6.51 -11.16
C GLU A 151 0.33 6.96 -9.85
N PRO A 152 -0.60 7.94 -9.90
CA PRO A 152 -1.30 8.40 -8.70
C PRO A 152 -2.08 7.28 -7.99
N MET A 153 -2.01 7.28 -6.67
CA MET A 153 -2.84 6.46 -5.79
C MET A 153 -3.30 7.30 -4.58
N ILE A 154 -4.33 6.85 -3.87
CA ILE A 154 -4.89 7.56 -2.73
C ILE A 154 -4.89 6.67 -1.49
N ILE A 155 -4.53 7.25 -0.35
CA ILE A 155 -4.59 6.65 0.98
C ILE A 155 -5.71 7.34 1.74
N GLY A 156 -6.78 6.64 2.09
CA GLY A 156 -7.91 7.21 2.82
C GLY A 156 -8.93 6.15 3.21
N THR A 157 -9.61 6.34 4.32
CA THR A 157 -10.58 5.37 4.88
C THR A 157 -11.72 5.03 3.92
N ASN A 158 -12.14 5.99 3.09
CA ASN A 158 -13.27 5.85 2.16
C ASN A 158 -12.87 5.28 0.79
N PHE A 159 -11.63 4.81 0.65
CA PHE A 159 -11.07 4.22 -0.56
C PHE A 159 -10.66 2.77 -0.30
N LEU A 160 -10.22 2.06 -1.33
CA LEU A 160 -9.64 0.72 -1.17
C LEU A 160 -8.46 0.79 -0.18
N VAL A 161 -8.35 -0.20 0.70
CA VAL A 161 -7.21 -0.32 1.61
C VAL A 161 -5.95 -0.58 0.80
N LYS A 162 -4.94 0.26 0.98
CA LYS A 162 -3.67 0.20 0.26
C LYS A 162 -2.65 -0.67 0.99
N ILE A 163 -1.69 -1.18 0.23
CA ILE A 163 -0.62 -2.01 0.75
C ILE A 163 0.72 -1.37 0.45
N ASN A 164 1.52 -1.22 1.49
CA ASN A 164 2.92 -0.87 1.37
C ASN A 164 3.81 -2.12 1.47
N ALA A 165 4.76 -2.25 0.55
CA ALA A 165 5.84 -3.22 0.64
C ALA A 165 7.14 -2.53 1.07
N ASN A 166 7.86 -3.14 2.02
CA ASN A 166 9.17 -2.67 2.46
C ASN A 166 10.27 -3.42 1.72
N ILE A 167 11.20 -2.69 1.14
CA ILE A 167 12.45 -3.21 0.59
C ILE A 167 13.62 -2.44 1.16
N GLY A 168 14.82 -2.80 0.81
CA GLY A 168 16.02 -2.08 1.19
C GLY A 168 17.18 -3.02 1.42
N ASN A 169 18.38 -2.56 1.06
CA ASN A 169 19.61 -3.26 1.35
C ASN A 169 20.09 -2.96 2.79
N SER A 170 21.01 -3.80 3.26
CA SER A 170 21.78 -3.54 4.46
C SER A 170 23.27 -3.56 4.13
N SER A 171 24.10 -3.11 5.06
CA SER A 171 25.56 -3.14 4.90
C SER A 171 26.15 -4.55 4.63
N THR A 172 25.36 -5.60 4.88
CA THR A 172 25.77 -7.00 4.79
C THR A 172 25.07 -7.80 3.72
N SER A 173 24.03 -7.27 3.07
CA SER A 173 23.25 -8.05 2.09
C SER A 173 22.55 -7.17 1.06
N SER A 174 22.39 -7.73 -0.14
CA SER A 174 21.66 -7.18 -1.28
C SER A 174 22.37 -6.05 -2.03
N GLY A 175 22.44 -6.17 -3.35
CA GLY A 175 22.96 -5.13 -4.27
C GLY A 175 21.82 -4.28 -4.83
N ILE A 176 22.17 -3.14 -5.47
CA ILE A 176 21.22 -2.19 -6.08
C ILE A 176 20.25 -2.89 -7.03
N GLU A 177 20.76 -3.76 -7.92
CA GLU A 177 19.94 -4.47 -8.91
C GLU A 177 18.91 -5.41 -8.26
N GLN A 178 19.26 -6.05 -7.14
CA GLN A 178 18.35 -6.91 -6.39
C GLN A 178 17.22 -6.10 -5.75
N GLU A 179 17.51 -4.89 -5.28
CA GLU A 179 16.46 -4.01 -4.72
C GLU A 179 15.52 -3.50 -5.81
N ILE A 180 16.02 -3.15 -6.99
CA ILE A 180 15.19 -2.80 -8.15
C ILE A 180 14.31 -3.99 -8.55
N GLU A 181 14.87 -5.20 -8.60
CA GLU A 181 14.10 -6.42 -8.90
C GLU A 181 12.99 -6.64 -7.88
N LYS A 182 13.27 -6.49 -6.57
CA LYS A 182 12.26 -6.61 -5.52
C LYS A 182 11.18 -5.54 -5.63
N ALA A 183 11.55 -4.28 -5.96
CA ALA A 183 10.61 -3.19 -6.17
C ALA A 183 9.63 -3.52 -7.30
N VAL A 184 10.15 -3.86 -8.48
CA VAL A 184 9.36 -4.22 -9.66
C VAL A 184 8.49 -5.46 -9.40
N TRP A 185 9.04 -6.45 -8.70
CA TRP A 185 8.33 -7.66 -8.30
C TRP A 185 7.16 -7.38 -7.35
N SER A 186 7.35 -6.47 -6.39
CA SER A 186 6.27 -6.02 -5.50
C SER A 186 5.10 -5.41 -6.27
N CYS A 187 5.41 -4.57 -7.26
CA CYS A 187 4.41 -3.95 -8.14
C CYS A 187 3.63 -4.99 -8.97
N LYS A 188 4.30 -6.04 -9.45
CA LYS A 188 3.64 -7.17 -10.15
C LYS A 188 2.55 -7.81 -9.30
N TRP A 189 2.80 -7.98 -8.01
CA TRP A 189 1.89 -8.68 -7.09
C TRP A 189 0.86 -7.76 -6.44
N GLY A 190 0.94 -6.45 -6.69
CA GLY A 190 -0.11 -5.52 -6.33
C GLY A 190 0.18 -4.62 -5.14
N CYS A 191 1.45 -4.37 -4.77
CA CYS A 191 1.74 -3.33 -3.80
C CYS A 191 1.32 -1.97 -4.37
N ASP A 192 0.72 -1.15 -3.53
CA ASP A 192 0.20 0.17 -3.92
C ASP A 192 1.23 1.28 -3.68
N THR A 193 2.17 1.04 -2.80
CA THR A 193 3.33 1.90 -2.50
C THR A 193 4.49 1.06 -1.99
N LEU A 194 5.67 1.62 -2.04
CA LEU A 194 6.92 0.97 -1.64
C LEU A 194 7.67 1.86 -0.66
N MET A 195 8.25 1.27 0.39
CA MET A 195 9.23 1.97 1.22
C MET A 195 10.63 1.41 0.98
N ASP A 196 11.57 2.30 0.64
CA ASP A 196 13.00 2.01 0.63
C ASP A 196 13.58 2.26 2.03
N LEU A 197 13.90 1.17 2.73
CA LEU A 197 14.49 1.16 4.07
C LEU A 197 16.00 0.87 4.06
N SER A 198 16.67 1.15 2.96
CA SER A 198 18.11 0.93 2.77
C SER A 198 18.95 1.61 3.84
N THR A 199 19.98 0.92 4.33
CA THR A 199 20.93 1.40 5.36
C THR A 199 22.40 1.22 4.94
N GLY A 200 22.68 0.80 3.72
CA GLY A 200 24.03 0.58 3.18
C GLY A 200 24.71 1.87 2.69
N LYS A 201 25.94 1.75 2.22
CA LYS A 201 26.75 2.91 1.77
C LYS A 201 26.19 3.61 0.53
N ASP A 202 25.48 2.87 -0.34
CA ASP A 202 25.00 3.37 -1.64
C ASP A 202 23.50 3.75 -1.59
N ILE A 203 23.03 4.25 -0.42
CA ILE A 203 21.63 4.63 -0.19
C ILE A 203 21.12 5.59 -1.28
N HIS A 204 21.89 6.61 -1.62
CA HIS A 204 21.51 7.63 -2.60
C HIS A 204 21.26 7.02 -3.99
N GLU A 205 22.23 6.22 -4.49
CA GLU A 205 22.14 5.60 -5.80
C GLU A 205 21.04 4.53 -5.85
N THR A 206 20.93 3.71 -4.81
CA THR A 206 19.88 2.68 -4.68
C THR A 206 18.50 3.32 -4.79
N ARG A 207 18.26 4.38 -4.02
CA ARG A 207 16.99 5.10 -4.02
C ARG A 207 16.68 5.76 -5.37
N GLU A 208 17.68 6.42 -5.99
CA GLU A 208 17.52 7.02 -7.31
C GLU A 208 17.08 5.98 -8.36
N ARG A 209 17.73 4.83 -8.36
CA ARG A 209 17.41 3.73 -9.27
C ARG A 209 16.02 3.13 -8.99
N ILE A 210 15.63 3.01 -7.73
CA ILE A 210 14.27 2.56 -7.35
C ILE A 210 13.24 3.57 -7.85
N LEU A 211 13.39 4.86 -7.55
CA LEU A 211 12.45 5.91 -7.94
C LEU A 211 12.22 5.95 -9.46
N ARG A 212 13.30 5.94 -10.25
CA ARG A 212 13.18 5.98 -11.73
C ARG A 212 12.49 4.76 -12.32
N ASN A 213 12.47 3.63 -11.60
CA ASN A 213 11.93 2.35 -12.07
C ASN A 213 10.66 1.90 -11.32
N CYS A 214 10.12 2.71 -10.43
CA CYS A 214 8.94 2.37 -9.64
C CYS A 214 7.69 3.09 -10.16
N PRO A 215 6.65 2.36 -10.58
CA PRO A 215 5.41 2.98 -11.05
C PRO A 215 4.46 3.38 -9.91
N VAL A 216 4.79 3.06 -8.65
CA VAL A 216 4.00 3.41 -7.46
C VAL A 216 4.76 4.42 -6.60
N PRO A 217 4.07 5.19 -5.74
CA PRO A 217 4.76 6.10 -4.82
C PRO A 217 5.77 5.39 -3.93
N VAL A 218 6.89 6.08 -3.68
CA VAL A 218 8.00 5.57 -2.87
C VAL A 218 8.17 6.40 -1.61
N GLY A 219 8.18 5.75 -0.47
CA GLY A 219 8.46 6.34 0.84
C GLY A 219 9.84 5.98 1.38
N THR A 220 10.33 6.76 2.33
CA THR A 220 11.59 6.50 3.03
C THR A 220 11.52 6.91 4.50
N VAL A 221 12.56 6.55 5.26
CA VAL A 221 12.83 7.04 6.61
C VAL A 221 14.11 7.88 6.56
N PRO A 222 14.04 9.22 6.38
CA PRO A 222 15.23 10.06 6.20
C PRO A 222 16.25 9.95 7.33
N MET A 223 15.79 9.61 8.53
CA MET A 223 16.63 9.38 9.71
C MET A 223 17.72 8.31 9.46
N TYR A 224 17.45 7.30 8.64
CA TYR A 224 18.44 6.24 8.39
C TYR A 224 19.64 6.77 7.61
N GLN A 225 19.41 7.58 6.58
CA GLN A 225 20.50 8.21 5.84
C GLN A 225 21.19 9.30 6.67
N ALA A 226 20.47 10.10 7.45
CA ALA A 226 21.06 11.07 8.35
C ALA A 226 21.96 10.39 9.39
N PHE A 227 21.54 9.24 9.91
CA PHE A 227 22.31 8.44 10.86
C PHE A 227 23.58 7.83 10.22
N GLU A 228 23.49 7.40 8.95
CA GLU A 228 24.65 6.91 8.19
C GLU A 228 25.66 8.04 7.94
N LYS A 229 25.20 9.26 7.59
CA LYS A 229 26.05 10.44 7.41
C LYS A 229 26.93 10.79 8.64
N VAL A 230 26.46 10.43 9.82
CA VAL A 230 27.23 10.60 11.09
C VAL A 230 27.94 9.32 11.53
N ASN A 231 28.10 8.33 10.64
CA ASN A 231 28.73 7.03 10.92
C ASN A 231 28.16 6.33 12.18
N GLY A 232 26.85 6.36 12.35
CA GLY A 232 26.15 5.70 13.46
C GLY A 232 26.30 6.39 14.81
N LYS A 233 26.82 7.62 14.88
CA LYS A 233 27.02 8.36 16.15
C LYS A 233 25.79 9.20 16.47
N ILE A 234 24.89 8.70 17.31
CA ILE A 234 23.63 9.36 17.68
C ILE A 234 23.88 10.80 18.19
N ALA A 235 24.87 10.99 19.05
CA ALA A 235 25.22 12.31 19.60
C ALA A 235 25.64 13.34 18.55
N ALA A 236 26.04 12.92 17.35
CA ALA A 236 26.42 13.81 16.27
C ALA A 236 25.26 14.20 15.34
N LEU A 237 24.08 13.59 15.51
CA LEU A 237 22.89 13.97 14.77
C LEU A 237 22.47 15.42 15.12
N SER A 238 22.09 16.18 14.11
CA SER A 238 21.57 17.54 14.29
C SER A 238 20.46 17.84 13.30
N TRP A 239 19.73 18.91 13.56
CA TRP A 239 18.71 19.41 12.63
C TRP A 239 19.28 19.68 11.24
N GLU A 240 20.46 20.29 11.13
CA GLU A 240 21.07 20.65 9.85
C GLU A 240 21.34 19.40 8.99
N ILE A 241 21.89 18.34 9.57
CA ILE A 241 22.17 17.08 8.87
C ILE A 241 20.85 16.44 8.43
N PHE A 242 19.84 16.45 9.28
CA PHE A 242 18.53 15.91 8.96
C PHE A 242 17.83 16.72 7.87
N ARG A 243 17.83 18.06 8.00
CA ARG A 243 17.26 18.99 7.02
C ARG A 243 17.88 18.79 5.63
N ASP A 244 19.22 18.77 5.54
CA ASP A 244 19.92 18.61 4.27
C ASP A 244 19.66 17.24 3.64
N THR A 245 19.48 16.19 4.47
CA THR A 245 19.08 14.87 4.02
C THR A 245 17.64 14.86 3.51
N LEU A 246 16.74 15.57 4.18
CA LEU A 246 15.34 15.68 3.76
C LEU A 246 15.22 16.38 2.40
N ILE A 247 15.93 17.49 2.21
CA ILE A 247 15.98 18.23 0.93
C ILE A 247 16.53 17.34 -0.18
N GLU A 248 17.65 16.63 0.06
CA GLU A 248 18.23 15.69 -0.89
C GLU A 248 17.21 14.65 -1.37
N GLN A 249 16.45 14.07 -0.46
CA GLN A 249 15.44 13.05 -0.78
C GLN A 249 14.22 13.64 -1.50
N CYS A 250 13.82 14.87 -1.15
CA CYS A 250 12.78 15.59 -1.90
C CYS A 250 13.19 15.80 -3.37
N GLU A 251 14.42 16.26 -3.61
CA GLU A 251 14.95 16.51 -4.96
C GLU A 251 15.08 15.23 -5.79
N GLN A 252 15.35 14.08 -5.15
CA GLN A 252 15.35 12.79 -5.84
C GLN A 252 13.94 12.31 -6.22
N GLY A 253 12.90 12.76 -5.52
CA GLY A 253 11.53 12.43 -5.84
C GLY A 253 10.82 11.49 -4.86
N VAL A 254 11.30 11.35 -3.62
CA VAL A 254 10.59 10.57 -2.60
C VAL A 254 9.21 11.18 -2.36
N ASP A 255 8.16 10.36 -2.40
CA ASP A 255 6.76 10.81 -2.37
C ASP A 255 6.23 11.05 -0.95
N TYR A 256 6.77 10.34 0.04
CA TYR A 256 6.43 10.55 1.44
C TYR A 256 7.55 10.13 2.38
N PHE A 257 7.58 10.74 3.55
CA PHE A 257 8.58 10.47 4.58
C PHE A 257 7.96 9.96 5.86
N THR A 258 8.48 8.87 6.41
CA THR A 258 8.23 8.51 7.79
C THR A 258 9.16 9.29 8.71
N ILE A 259 8.59 10.15 9.57
CA ILE A 259 9.32 11.01 10.49
C ILE A 259 8.74 10.89 11.90
N HIS A 260 9.57 10.51 12.86
CA HIS A 260 9.18 10.24 14.25
C HIS A 260 9.08 11.54 15.09
N CYS A 261 8.31 12.52 14.60
CA CYS A 261 8.14 13.81 15.25
C CYS A 261 7.32 13.75 16.55
N GLY A 262 6.52 12.70 16.74
CA GLY A 262 5.65 12.51 17.91
C GLY A 262 6.41 12.19 19.20
N ILE A 263 7.68 11.78 19.10
CA ILE A 263 8.50 11.47 20.26
C ILE A 263 8.88 12.75 21.01
N ARG A 264 8.51 12.82 22.29
CA ARG A 264 8.81 13.92 23.20
C ARG A 264 9.67 13.45 24.35
N LEU A 265 10.68 14.22 24.73
CA LEU A 265 11.55 13.91 25.88
C LEU A 265 10.74 13.52 27.13
N LYS A 266 9.67 14.26 27.42
CA LYS A 266 8.77 14.02 28.55
C LYS A 266 8.03 12.68 28.53
N ASN A 267 7.88 12.03 27.35
CA ASN A 267 7.08 10.82 27.19
C ASN A 267 7.94 9.53 27.12
N ILE A 268 9.26 9.64 26.88
CA ILE A 268 10.14 8.48 26.65
C ILE A 268 10.15 7.53 27.84
N HIS A 269 10.06 8.06 29.06
CA HIS A 269 10.06 7.25 30.30
C HIS A 269 8.83 6.33 30.43
N LEU A 270 7.73 6.63 29.70
CA LEU A 270 6.53 5.79 29.71
C LEU A 270 6.78 4.40 29.12
N ALA A 271 7.84 4.23 28.32
CA ALA A 271 8.24 2.96 27.74
C ALA A 271 9.21 2.15 28.64
N ASP A 272 9.67 2.70 29.76
CA ASP A 272 10.72 2.07 30.60
C ASP A 272 10.27 0.72 31.22
N ASN A 273 8.96 0.52 31.42
CA ASN A 273 8.40 -0.71 32.01
C ASN A 273 7.83 -1.68 30.96
N ARG A 274 8.04 -1.43 29.68
CA ARG A 274 7.57 -2.32 28.61
C ARG A 274 8.36 -3.64 28.60
N LEU A 275 7.68 -4.71 28.20
CA LEU A 275 8.29 -6.01 27.99
C LEU A 275 9.34 -5.98 26.86
N THR A 276 9.07 -5.22 25.79
CA THR A 276 9.94 -5.13 24.61
C THR A 276 10.62 -3.76 24.43
N GLY A 277 10.37 -2.79 25.33
CA GLY A 277 10.98 -1.47 25.27
C GLY A 277 10.55 -0.65 24.04
N ILE A 278 11.50 0.03 23.37
CA ILE A 278 11.27 0.81 22.14
C ILE A 278 11.81 0.03 20.95
N VAL A 279 10.93 -0.52 20.13
CA VAL A 279 11.27 -1.42 19.00
C VAL A 279 11.41 -0.70 17.67
N SER A 280 10.91 0.54 17.53
CA SER A 280 11.11 1.34 16.33
C SER A 280 12.56 1.76 16.19
N ARG A 281 13.19 1.50 15.03
CA ARG A 281 14.57 1.93 14.73
C ARG A 281 14.73 3.45 14.81
N GLY A 282 13.87 4.19 14.12
CA GLY A 282 13.89 5.65 14.17
C GLY A 282 13.49 6.19 15.54
N GLY A 283 12.51 5.56 16.20
CA GLY A 283 12.07 5.89 17.55
C GLY A 283 13.17 5.73 18.58
N SER A 284 13.92 4.63 18.54
CA SER A 284 15.04 4.38 19.48
C SER A 284 16.20 5.36 19.29
N ILE A 285 16.53 5.72 18.04
CA ILE A 285 17.56 6.71 17.71
C ILE A 285 17.21 8.08 18.33
N ILE A 286 16.02 8.59 18.06
CA ILE A 286 15.56 9.89 18.57
C ILE A 286 15.40 9.88 20.10
N SER A 287 14.83 8.81 20.67
CA SER A 287 14.69 8.69 22.13
C SER A 287 16.04 8.73 22.83
N LYS A 288 17.04 8.03 22.28
CA LYS A 288 18.40 8.05 22.79
C LYS A 288 19.05 9.43 22.64
N TRP A 289 18.87 10.08 21.48
CA TRP A 289 19.36 11.43 21.26
C TRP A 289 18.81 12.43 22.29
N CYS A 290 17.49 12.40 22.54
CA CYS A 290 16.85 13.25 23.53
C CYS A 290 17.39 13.01 24.95
N LYS A 291 17.57 11.74 25.34
CA LYS A 291 18.14 11.38 26.67
C LYS A 291 19.61 11.80 26.79
N GLU A 292 20.45 11.63 25.77
CA GLU A 292 21.86 12.03 25.80
C GLU A 292 22.05 13.55 25.86
N HIS A 293 21.25 14.32 25.11
CA HIS A 293 21.37 15.77 25.07
C HIS A 293 20.54 16.48 26.14
N GLN A 294 19.63 15.76 26.84
CA GLN A 294 18.63 16.35 27.76
C GLN A 294 17.85 17.50 27.10
N LYS A 295 17.48 17.29 25.83
CA LYS A 295 16.74 18.25 24.99
C LYS A 295 15.54 17.60 24.33
N GLU A 296 14.58 18.44 23.96
CA GLU A 296 13.45 18.01 23.15
C GLU A 296 13.94 17.53 21.76
N SER A 297 13.16 16.67 21.14
CA SER A 297 13.44 16.17 19.79
C SER A 297 13.53 17.33 18.80
N PHE A 298 14.67 17.44 18.08
CA PHE A 298 14.79 18.43 17.01
C PHE A 298 13.78 18.20 15.88
N LEU A 299 13.26 16.99 15.71
CA LEU A 299 12.20 16.69 14.74
C LEU A 299 10.87 17.35 15.13
N TYR A 300 10.58 17.41 16.44
CA TYR A 300 9.40 18.10 16.94
C TYR A 300 9.61 19.63 16.92
N ASP A 301 10.75 20.12 17.37
CA ASP A 301 11.04 21.56 17.44
C ASP A 301 11.03 22.20 16.05
N HIS A 302 11.55 21.50 15.02
CA HIS A 302 11.62 21.95 13.63
C HIS A 302 10.49 21.37 12.73
N PHE A 303 9.38 20.91 13.31
CA PHE A 303 8.31 20.31 12.51
C PHE A 303 7.74 21.26 11.44
N ASP A 304 7.62 22.54 11.75
CA ASP A 304 7.14 23.53 10.79
C ASP A 304 8.11 23.76 9.63
N ASP A 305 9.41 23.69 9.90
CA ASP A 305 10.45 23.74 8.85
C ASP A 305 10.40 22.48 7.96
N ILE A 306 10.14 21.30 8.56
CA ILE A 306 9.92 20.05 7.81
C ILE A 306 8.72 20.20 6.88
N CYS A 307 7.61 20.73 7.38
CA CYS A 307 6.41 20.99 6.56
C CYS A 307 6.70 21.97 5.42
N ASP A 308 7.46 23.03 5.66
CA ASP A 308 7.83 24.01 4.62
C ASP A 308 8.68 23.39 3.50
N ILE A 309 9.57 22.45 3.85
CA ILE A 309 10.35 21.69 2.87
C ILE A 309 9.42 20.76 2.08
N CYS A 310 8.58 19.96 2.75
CA CYS A 310 7.66 19.02 2.12
C CYS A 310 6.66 19.71 1.18
N ALA A 311 6.09 20.86 1.61
CA ALA A 311 5.16 21.64 0.79
C ALA A 311 5.76 22.10 -0.55
N LYS A 312 7.07 22.35 -0.59
CA LYS A 312 7.76 22.81 -1.81
C LYS A 312 7.72 21.78 -2.93
N TYR A 313 7.71 20.49 -2.58
CA TYR A 313 7.81 19.37 -3.52
C TYR A 313 6.52 18.51 -3.60
N ASP A 314 5.48 18.87 -2.86
CA ASP A 314 4.25 18.07 -2.69
C ASP A 314 4.53 16.66 -2.10
N VAL A 315 5.39 16.62 -1.08
CA VAL A 315 5.72 15.39 -0.35
C VAL A 315 4.79 15.23 0.84
N ALA A 316 4.21 14.06 1.01
CA ALA A 316 3.39 13.73 2.18
C ALA A 316 4.25 13.33 3.39
N ILE A 317 3.72 13.51 4.59
CA ILE A 317 4.37 13.06 5.83
C ILE A 317 3.60 11.87 6.40
N SER A 318 4.32 10.77 6.62
CA SER A 318 3.92 9.68 7.50
C SER A 318 4.45 9.99 8.90
N LEU A 319 3.56 10.39 9.83
CA LEU A 319 3.97 10.61 11.22
C LEU A 319 4.28 9.26 11.86
N GLY A 320 5.56 9.00 12.07
CA GLY A 320 6.07 7.71 12.50
C GLY A 320 5.77 7.39 13.96
N ASP A 321 5.35 6.15 14.24
CA ASP A 321 5.03 5.64 15.56
C ASP A 321 6.27 5.10 16.30
N GLY A 322 7.15 5.98 16.70
CA GLY A 322 8.42 5.63 17.36
C GLY A 322 8.27 4.92 18.71
N LEU A 323 7.14 5.14 19.38
CA LEU A 323 6.79 4.47 20.64
C LEU A 323 5.72 3.38 20.45
N ARG A 324 5.60 2.79 19.24
CA ARG A 324 4.72 1.65 19.01
C ARG A 324 5.08 0.45 19.90
N PRO A 325 4.09 -0.37 20.33
CA PRO A 325 4.36 -1.59 21.08
C PRO A 325 5.08 -2.64 20.21
N GLY A 326 6.02 -3.37 20.80
CA GLY A 326 6.74 -4.46 20.13
C GLY A 326 6.22 -5.86 20.47
N CYS A 327 5.14 -5.94 21.26
CA CYS A 327 4.43 -7.18 21.57
C CYS A 327 2.99 -6.88 21.97
N THR A 328 2.15 -7.91 21.99
CA THR A 328 0.71 -7.77 22.34
C THR A 328 0.50 -7.35 23.80
N TYR A 329 1.44 -7.63 24.69
CA TYR A 329 1.38 -7.22 26.10
C TYR A 329 1.45 -5.70 26.26
N ASP A 330 2.32 -5.04 25.52
CA ASP A 330 2.56 -3.58 25.58
C ASP A 330 1.51 -2.76 24.78
N ALA A 331 0.59 -3.42 24.10
CA ALA A 331 -0.39 -2.78 23.22
C ALA A 331 -1.33 -1.82 23.96
N ASN A 332 -1.58 -0.66 23.37
CA ASN A 332 -2.46 0.40 23.90
C ASN A 332 -1.97 0.97 25.26
N ASP A 333 -0.67 1.00 25.46
CA ASP A 333 -0.10 1.55 26.69
C ASP A 333 -0.01 3.09 26.66
N ALA A 334 0.41 3.66 27.79
CA ALA A 334 0.54 5.11 27.94
C ALA A 334 1.59 5.72 27.00
N ALA A 335 2.67 5.01 26.66
CA ALA A 335 3.71 5.50 25.77
C ALA A 335 3.19 5.64 24.35
N GLN A 336 2.52 4.61 23.82
CA GLN A 336 1.91 4.62 22.51
C GLN A 336 0.89 5.77 22.38
N PHE A 337 0.01 5.90 23.36
CA PHE A 337 -1.05 6.90 23.29
C PHE A 337 -0.56 8.33 23.51
N ALA A 338 0.47 8.55 24.32
CA ALA A 338 1.07 9.87 24.46
C ALA A 338 1.76 10.36 23.18
N GLU A 339 2.35 9.46 22.41
CA GLU A 339 2.88 9.78 21.07
C GLU A 339 1.73 10.08 20.10
N LEU A 340 0.67 9.26 20.09
CA LEU A 340 -0.49 9.47 19.23
C LEU A 340 -1.17 10.83 19.50
N ASP A 341 -1.31 11.22 20.77
CA ASP A 341 -1.85 12.54 21.16
C ASP A 341 -0.96 13.68 20.60
N THR A 342 0.38 13.50 20.58
CA THR A 342 1.31 14.47 19.98
C THR A 342 1.17 14.49 18.45
N MET A 343 0.98 13.33 17.82
CA MET A 343 0.75 13.27 16.37
C MET A 343 -0.51 14.04 15.97
N GLY A 344 -1.58 13.99 16.76
CA GLY A 344 -2.79 14.78 16.53
C GLY A 344 -2.52 16.28 16.47
N GLU A 345 -1.68 16.82 17.38
CA GLU A 345 -1.23 18.22 17.32
C GLU A 345 -0.46 18.51 16.02
N LEU A 346 0.43 17.59 15.62
CA LEU A 346 1.26 17.75 14.42
C LEU A 346 0.43 17.70 13.13
N VAL A 347 -0.67 16.95 13.09
CA VAL A 347 -1.60 16.91 11.96
C VAL A 347 -2.14 18.31 11.67
N GLU A 348 -2.63 19.02 12.67
CA GLU A 348 -3.18 20.38 12.50
C GLU A 348 -2.11 21.36 11.98
N ARG A 349 -0.89 21.27 12.51
CA ARG A 349 0.26 22.09 12.07
C ARG A 349 0.62 21.85 10.60
N ALA A 350 0.64 20.59 10.17
CA ALA A 350 0.90 20.24 8.77
C ALA A 350 -0.21 20.71 7.83
N TRP A 351 -1.47 20.50 8.21
CA TRP A 351 -2.61 20.95 7.41
C TRP A 351 -2.69 22.48 7.28
N ALA A 352 -2.26 23.23 8.30
CA ALA A 352 -2.15 24.69 8.21
C ALA A 352 -1.15 25.14 7.14
N LYS A 353 -0.15 24.30 6.82
CA LYS A 353 0.86 24.53 5.77
C LYS A 353 0.52 23.84 4.44
N ASN A 354 -0.68 23.28 4.30
CA ASN A 354 -1.13 22.51 3.14
C ASN A 354 -0.28 21.25 2.85
N VAL A 355 0.27 20.64 3.88
CA VAL A 355 1.00 19.37 3.79
C VAL A 355 0.06 18.22 4.12
N GLN A 356 -0.01 17.23 3.24
CA GLN A 356 -0.76 16.00 3.45
C GLN A 356 -0.05 15.13 4.47
N VAL A 357 -0.80 14.58 5.42
CA VAL A 357 -0.26 13.68 6.45
C VAL A 357 -1.11 12.43 6.62
N PHE A 358 -0.47 11.33 6.95
CA PHE A 358 -1.08 10.13 7.47
C PHE A 358 -0.27 9.63 8.68
N ILE A 359 -0.87 8.78 9.49
CA ILE A 359 -0.38 8.42 10.81
C ILE A 359 0.09 6.98 10.79
N GLU A 360 1.31 6.69 11.24
CA GLU A 360 1.72 5.31 11.48
C GLU A 360 1.08 4.77 12.76
N GLY A 361 0.81 3.47 12.75
CA GLY A 361 0.17 2.78 13.85
C GLY A 361 0.81 1.42 14.17
N PRO A 362 0.34 0.78 15.25
CA PRO A 362 1.04 -0.30 15.91
C PRO A 362 1.16 -1.57 15.06
N GLY A 363 2.25 -2.31 15.33
CA GLY A 363 2.51 -3.61 14.73
C GLY A 363 2.04 -4.82 15.56
N HIS A 364 1.74 -4.64 16.86
CA HIS A 364 1.32 -5.71 17.77
C HIS A 364 0.14 -5.25 18.60
N VAL A 365 -1.07 -5.76 18.28
CA VAL A 365 -2.29 -5.45 19.04
C VAL A 365 -3.19 -6.69 19.07
N PRO A 366 -3.51 -7.23 20.25
CA PRO A 366 -4.44 -8.35 20.35
C PRO A 366 -5.85 -7.93 19.88
N MET A 367 -6.59 -8.86 19.29
CA MET A 367 -7.84 -8.57 18.56
C MET A 367 -8.83 -7.68 19.33
N HIS A 368 -8.98 -7.91 20.64
CA HIS A 368 -9.94 -7.18 21.47
C HIS A 368 -9.57 -5.69 21.72
N LYS A 369 -8.32 -5.30 21.46
CA LYS A 369 -7.84 -3.92 21.61
C LYS A 369 -7.79 -3.15 20.27
N ILE A 370 -7.98 -3.81 19.13
CA ILE A 370 -7.83 -3.19 17.79
C ILE A 370 -8.83 -2.07 17.58
N LYS A 371 -10.10 -2.30 17.96
CA LYS A 371 -11.16 -1.30 17.79
C LYS A 371 -10.86 -0.02 18.59
N GLU A 372 -10.50 -0.15 19.86
CA GLU A 372 -10.10 0.97 20.71
C GLU A 372 -8.94 1.78 20.11
N ASN A 373 -7.93 1.06 19.57
CA ASN A 373 -6.77 1.69 18.94
C ASN A 373 -7.17 2.55 17.74
N MET A 374 -8.03 2.01 16.86
CA MET A 374 -8.53 2.73 15.69
C MET A 374 -9.41 3.92 16.06
N GLU A 375 -10.36 3.73 16.98
CA GLU A 375 -11.25 4.81 17.43
C GLU A 375 -10.49 5.96 18.06
N ARG A 376 -9.45 5.66 18.85
CA ARG A 376 -8.58 6.69 19.44
C ARG A 376 -7.78 7.45 18.39
N GLN A 377 -7.27 6.76 17.36
CA GLN A 377 -6.57 7.43 16.26
C GLN A 377 -7.50 8.38 15.51
N ILE A 378 -8.71 7.96 15.18
CA ILE A 378 -9.69 8.80 14.49
C ILE A 378 -9.98 10.07 15.32
N ASP A 379 -10.22 9.90 16.63
CA ASP A 379 -10.52 11.00 17.54
C ASP A 379 -9.33 11.97 17.67
N LYS A 380 -8.13 11.45 17.95
CA LYS A 380 -6.96 12.28 18.24
C LYS A 380 -6.30 12.89 17.02
N CYS A 381 -6.37 12.21 15.88
CA CYS A 381 -5.74 12.65 14.63
C CYS A 381 -6.76 13.19 13.60
N HIS A 382 -7.96 13.59 14.06
CA HIS A 382 -8.97 14.32 13.27
C HIS A 382 -9.40 13.61 11.98
N GLY A 383 -9.33 12.27 11.95
CA GLY A 383 -9.65 11.45 10.79
C GLY A 383 -8.57 11.39 9.72
N ALA A 384 -7.35 11.89 9.99
CA ALA A 384 -6.20 11.65 9.10
C ALA A 384 -6.02 10.15 8.85
N PRO A 385 -5.62 9.72 7.63
CA PRO A 385 -5.52 8.30 7.30
C PRO A 385 -4.55 7.55 8.24
N PHE A 386 -4.92 6.32 8.63
CA PHE A 386 -4.10 5.46 9.47
C PHE A 386 -3.34 4.44 8.62
N TYR A 387 -2.07 4.25 8.92
CA TYR A 387 -1.15 3.32 8.28
C TYR A 387 -0.57 2.39 9.34
N THR A 388 -0.94 1.11 9.33
CA THR A 388 -0.58 0.16 10.40
C THR A 388 0.33 -0.96 9.91
N LEU A 389 1.24 -1.42 10.76
CA LEU A 389 2.06 -2.61 10.54
C LEU A 389 1.30 -3.85 11.03
N GLY A 390 0.42 -4.38 10.23
CA GLY A 390 -0.49 -5.44 10.62
C GLY A 390 -1.79 -4.87 11.20
N PRO A 391 -2.12 -5.11 12.50
CA PRO A 391 -1.22 -5.60 13.56
C PRO A 391 -1.20 -7.14 13.71
N LEU A 392 -0.06 -7.65 14.24
CA LEU A 392 0.06 -9.00 14.73
C LEU A 392 -0.84 -9.18 15.96
N VAL A 393 -1.74 -10.16 15.93
CA VAL A 393 -2.72 -10.40 17.01
C VAL A 393 -2.22 -11.34 18.09
N THR A 394 -1.08 -11.99 17.86
CA THR A 394 -0.36 -12.88 18.79
C THR A 394 1.11 -12.93 18.43
N ASP A 395 1.97 -13.20 19.40
CA ASP A 395 3.44 -13.18 19.27
C ASP A 395 4.08 -14.59 19.22
N ILE A 396 3.27 -15.66 19.18
CA ILE A 396 3.75 -17.05 19.31
C ILE A 396 4.12 -17.74 18.00
N ALA A 397 4.08 -17.04 16.87
CA ALA A 397 4.17 -17.68 15.56
C ALA A 397 5.32 -17.15 14.68
N PRO A 398 6.59 -17.18 15.13
CA PRO A 398 7.72 -16.86 14.25
C PRO A 398 7.67 -17.67 12.94
N ALA A 399 8.03 -17.07 11.82
CA ALA A 399 7.89 -17.57 10.45
C ALA A 399 6.45 -17.59 9.90
N TYR A 400 5.44 -17.31 10.73
CA TYR A 400 4.02 -17.17 10.35
C TYR A 400 3.45 -15.77 10.69
N ASP A 401 4.32 -14.80 10.97
CA ASP A 401 3.92 -13.44 11.35
C ASP A 401 3.07 -12.76 10.26
N HIS A 402 3.29 -13.09 8.99
CA HIS A 402 2.42 -12.65 7.89
C HIS A 402 0.96 -13.13 8.04
N ILE A 403 0.72 -14.29 8.64
CA ILE A 403 -0.64 -14.81 8.90
C ILE A 403 -1.24 -14.13 10.12
N THR A 404 -0.51 -14.08 11.26
CA THR A 404 -1.01 -13.46 12.49
C THR A 404 -1.32 -11.98 12.30
N SER A 405 -0.51 -11.28 11.49
CA SER A 405 -0.72 -9.88 11.15
C SER A 405 -1.86 -9.68 10.15
N ALA A 406 -2.07 -10.58 9.18
CA ALA A 406 -3.18 -10.48 8.24
C ALA A 406 -4.55 -10.54 8.93
N ILE A 407 -4.66 -11.31 10.03
CA ILE A 407 -5.88 -11.36 10.85
C ILE A 407 -6.19 -9.97 11.42
N GLY A 408 -5.20 -9.34 12.05
CA GLY A 408 -5.34 -8.00 12.61
C GLY A 408 -5.51 -6.93 11.54
N ALA A 409 -4.79 -7.05 10.43
CA ALA A 409 -4.87 -6.14 9.29
C ALA A 409 -6.28 -6.10 8.68
N SER A 410 -6.92 -7.27 8.50
CA SER A 410 -8.31 -7.33 8.02
C SER A 410 -9.26 -6.63 8.99
N LEU A 411 -9.07 -6.84 10.29
CA LEU A 411 -9.94 -6.28 11.32
C LEU A 411 -9.77 -4.76 11.45
N ILE A 412 -8.53 -4.27 11.53
CA ILE A 412 -8.26 -2.84 11.66
C ILE A 412 -8.61 -2.08 10.37
N GLY A 413 -8.40 -2.71 9.20
CA GLY A 413 -8.81 -2.18 7.90
C GLY A 413 -10.33 -2.01 7.82
N TRP A 414 -11.11 -2.97 8.33
CA TRP A 414 -12.56 -2.84 8.44
C TRP A 414 -12.95 -1.66 9.32
N TYR A 415 -12.25 -1.43 10.44
CA TYR A 415 -12.53 -0.31 11.34
C TYR A 415 -12.07 1.05 10.81
N GLY A 416 -11.25 1.12 9.74
CA GLY A 416 -10.92 2.37 9.09
C GLY A 416 -9.47 2.60 8.69
N THR A 417 -8.53 1.70 9.00
CA THR A 417 -7.15 1.82 8.50
C THR A 417 -7.14 1.92 6.99
N ALA A 418 -6.42 2.90 6.47
CA ALA A 418 -6.38 3.24 5.05
C ALA A 418 -5.23 2.56 4.30
N MET A 419 -4.13 2.25 4.98
CA MET A 419 -2.97 1.58 4.41
C MET A 419 -2.39 0.59 5.41
N LEU A 420 -1.92 -0.53 4.88
CA LEU A 420 -1.31 -1.62 5.64
C LEU A 420 0.14 -1.81 5.20
N CYS A 421 1.05 -1.78 6.16
CA CYS A 421 2.42 -2.24 5.93
C CYS A 421 2.44 -3.77 5.91
N TYR A 422 2.94 -4.36 4.84
CA TYR A 422 3.01 -5.81 4.75
C TYR A 422 3.99 -6.41 5.77
N VAL A 423 3.75 -7.65 6.12
CA VAL A 423 4.64 -8.50 6.92
C VAL A 423 4.96 -9.74 6.09
N THR A 424 6.21 -10.14 6.07
CA THR A 424 6.68 -11.34 5.37
C THR A 424 6.87 -12.52 6.33
N PRO A 425 7.02 -13.77 5.81
CA PRO A 425 7.37 -14.91 6.66
C PRO A 425 8.68 -14.76 7.42
N LYS A 426 9.57 -13.86 6.97
CA LYS A 426 10.88 -13.59 7.60
C LYS A 426 10.87 -12.43 8.60
N GLU A 427 9.69 -11.89 8.93
CA GLU A 427 9.60 -10.84 9.95
C GLU A 427 10.27 -11.29 11.26
N HIS A 428 10.99 -10.39 11.91
CA HIS A 428 11.80 -10.65 13.11
C HIS A 428 12.95 -11.70 12.94
N LEU A 429 13.12 -12.32 11.77
CA LEU A 429 14.07 -13.41 11.54
C LEU A 429 15.20 -13.05 10.58
N ALA A 430 14.89 -12.45 9.43
CA ALA A 430 15.87 -12.15 8.39
C ALA A 430 15.35 -11.13 7.36
N LEU A 431 16.23 -10.66 6.46
CA LEU A 431 15.80 -9.87 5.30
C LEU A 431 14.98 -10.74 4.34
N PRO A 432 13.86 -10.20 3.82
CA PRO A 432 13.03 -10.93 2.86
C PRO A 432 13.72 -11.06 1.50
N GLU A 433 13.58 -12.23 0.91
CA GLU A 433 13.88 -12.49 -0.49
C GLU A 433 12.65 -12.23 -1.36
N LYS A 434 12.83 -12.33 -2.69
CA LYS A 434 11.79 -12.06 -3.68
C LYS A 434 10.49 -12.85 -3.44
N GLU A 435 10.58 -14.15 -3.10
CA GLU A 435 9.38 -14.97 -2.82
C GLU A 435 8.72 -14.61 -1.47
N ASP A 436 9.49 -14.20 -0.47
CA ASP A 436 8.92 -13.72 0.78
C ASP A 436 8.12 -12.42 0.55
N VAL A 437 8.64 -11.53 -0.31
CA VAL A 437 7.93 -10.31 -0.75
C VAL A 437 6.61 -10.67 -1.42
N ARG A 438 6.61 -11.65 -2.35
CA ARG A 438 5.38 -12.14 -3.00
C ARG A 438 4.38 -12.65 -1.97
N ILE A 439 4.80 -13.52 -1.05
CA ILE A 439 3.94 -14.06 0.00
C ILE A 439 3.35 -12.94 0.85
N GLY A 440 4.18 -11.99 1.28
CA GLY A 440 3.74 -10.84 2.07
C GLY A 440 2.71 -9.98 1.34
N VAL A 441 2.98 -9.59 0.10
CA VAL A 441 2.07 -8.77 -0.72
C VAL A 441 0.73 -9.49 -0.92
N ILE A 442 0.75 -10.76 -1.36
CA ILE A 442 -0.48 -11.52 -1.58
C ILE A 442 -1.28 -11.67 -0.28
N THR A 443 -0.63 -12.00 0.83
CA THR A 443 -1.28 -12.12 2.14
C THR A 443 -2.00 -10.83 2.51
N TYR A 444 -1.34 -9.69 2.33
CA TYR A 444 -1.92 -8.39 2.66
C TYR A 444 -2.97 -7.91 1.66
N LYS A 445 -2.86 -8.27 0.37
CA LYS A 445 -3.97 -8.05 -0.59
C LYS A 445 -5.22 -8.83 -0.18
N ILE A 446 -5.09 -10.03 0.38
CA ILE A 446 -6.22 -10.79 0.93
C ILE A 446 -6.82 -10.03 2.12
N ALA A 447 -5.99 -9.57 3.06
CA ALA A 447 -6.44 -8.84 4.24
C ALA A 447 -7.15 -7.53 3.88
N ALA A 448 -6.55 -6.73 3.00
CA ALA A 448 -7.11 -5.47 2.51
C ALA A 448 -8.43 -5.68 1.78
N HIS A 449 -8.50 -6.67 0.89
CA HIS A 449 -9.71 -6.99 0.14
C HIS A 449 -10.86 -7.45 1.05
N ALA A 450 -10.57 -8.26 2.08
CA ALA A 450 -11.56 -8.64 3.08
C ALA A 450 -12.10 -7.41 3.84
N ALA A 451 -11.24 -6.45 4.18
CA ALA A 451 -11.64 -5.19 4.79
C ALA A 451 -12.50 -4.33 3.84
N ASP A 452 -12.14 -4.25 2.55
CA ASP A 452 -12.88 -3.48 1.55
C ASP A 452 -14.29 -4.02 1.32
N LEU A 453 -14.44 -5.36 1.30
CA LEU A 453 -15.76 -6.02 1.29
C LEU A 453 -16.59 -5.65 2.53
N ALA A 454 -15.97 -5.70 3.71
CA ALA A 454 -16.64 -5.39 4.98
C ALA A 454 -17.03 -3.90 5.09
N LYS A 455 -16.23 -2.98 4.52
CA LYS A 455 -16.55 -1.56 4.42
C LYS A 455 -17.64 -1.25 3.38
N GLY A 456 -17.93 -2.18 2.50
CA GLY A 456 -18.88 -1.98 1.40
C GLY A 456 -18.35 -1.08 0.28
N HIS A 457 -17.04 -1.15 -0.03
CA HIS A 457 -16.48 -0.40 -1.15
C HIS A 457 -17.16 -0.83 -2.47
N PRO A 458 -17.61 0.11 -3.32
CA PRO A 458 -18.47 -0.20 -4.48
C PRO A 458 -17.91 -1.26 -5.43
N SER A 459 -16.60 -1.24 -5.67
CA SER A 459 -15.94 -2.16 -6.61
C SER A 459 -15.48 -3.48 -5.98
N ALA A 460 -15.48 -3.61 -4.64
CA ALA A 460 -14.85 -4.75 -3.97
C ALA A 460 -15.47 -6.10 -4.34
N SER A 461 -16.81 -6.19 -4.39
CA SER A 461 -17.50 -7.46 -4.65
C SER A 461 -17.46 -7.96 -6.11
N ILE A 462 -17.03 -7.10 -7.06
CA ILE A 462 -17.06 -7.43 -8.50
C ILE A 462 -16.24 -8.69 -8.79
N ARG A 463 -14.99 -8.68 -8.33
CA ARG A 463 -14.04 -9.78 -8.58
C ARG A 463 -14.43 -11.05 -7.84
N ASP A 464 -14.89 -10.95 -6.58
CA ASP A 464 -15.38 -12.10 -5.78
C ASP A 464 -16.57 -12.77 -6.44
N ASN A 465 -17.57 -12.00 -6.85
CA ASN A 465 -18.77 -12.52 -7.50
C ASN A 465 -18.42 -13.21 -8.84
N ALA A 466 -17.55 -12.61 -9.64
CA ALA A 466 -17.10 -13.19 -10.90
C ALA A 466 -16.34 -14.50 -10.69
N LEU A 467 -15.41 -14.54 -9.72
CA LEU A 467 -14.66 -15.75 -9.38
C LEU A 467 -15.58 -16.84 -8.80
N SER A 468 -16.52 -16.47 -7.94
CA SER A 468 -17.47 -17.41 -7.35
C SER A 468 -18.41 -18.03 -8.41
N LYS A 469 -18.88 -17.21 -9.37
CA LYS A 469 -19.63 -17.70 -10.53
C LYS A 469 -18.77 -18.63 -11.39
N ALA A 470 -17.53 -18.27 -11.67
CA ALA A 470 -16.59 -19.10 -12.41
C ALA A 470 -16.34 -20.46 -11.72
N ARG A 471 -16.25 -20.46 -10.38
CA ARG A 471 -16.11 -21.68 -9.57
C ARG A 471 -17.35 -22.57 -9.66
N TYR A 472 -18.52 -21.99 -9.54
CA TYR A 472 -19.76 -22.72 -9.66
C TYR A 472 -19.92 -23.35 -11.05
N ASP A 473 -19.60 -22.61 -12.13
CA ASP A 473 -19.71 -23.04 -13.52
C ASP A 473 -18.54 -23.94 -14.00
N PHE A 474 -17.61 -24.30 -13.10
CA PHE A 474 -16.38 -25.05 -13.44
C PHE A 474 -15.49 -24.40 -14.50
N ARG A 475 -15.57 -23.09 -14.65
CA ARG A 475 -14.70 -22.29 -15.54
C ARG A 475 -13.34 -22.08 -14.90
N TRP A 476 -12.53 -23.15 -14.83
CA TRP A 476 -11.24 -23.19 -14.11
C TRP A 476 -10.29 -22.11 -14.57
N LYS A 477 -10.20 -21.89 -15.89
CA LYS A 477 -9.34 -20.84 -16.46
C LYS A 477 -9.69 -19.46 -15.90
N ASP A 478 -10.97 -19.15 -15.79
CA ASP A 478 -11.43 -17.86 -15.25
C ASP A 478 -11.13 -17.75 -13.75
N GLN A 479 -11.27 -18.86 -12.98
CA GLN A 479 -10.88 -18.86 -11.57
C GLN A 479 -9.40 -18.47 -11.39
N PHE A 480 -8.49 -19.03 -12.23
CA PHE A 480 -7.08 -18.68 -12.14
C PHE A 480 -6.81 -17.25 -12.57
N ASN A 481 -7.42 -16.78 -13.66
CA ASN A 481 -7.25 -15.43 -14.18
C ASN A 481 -7.76 -14.35 -13.20
N LEU A 482 -8.78 -14.67 -12.42
CA LEU A 482 -9.35 -13.80 -11.39
C LEU A 482 -8.64 -13.93 -10.02
N ALA A 483 -7.80 -14.95 -9.81
CA ALA A 483 -7.09 -15.13 -8.55
C ALA A 483 -6.08 -14.00 -8.27
N LEU A 484 -5.84 -13.68 -7.00
CA LEU A 484 -4.76 -12.76 -6.60
C LEU A 484 -3.38 -13.31 -6.97
N ASP A 485 -3.21 -14.62 -6.85
CA ASP A 485 -2.03 -15.36 -7.28
C ASP A 485 -2.42 -16.43 -8.30
N PRO A 486 -2.54 -16.07 -9.59
CA PRO A 486 -2.95 -17.00 -10.64
C PRO A 486 -1.91 -18.10 -10.91
N GLU A 487 -0.64 -17.80 -10.71
CA GLU A 487 0.46 -18.74 -10.96
C GLU A 487 0.39 -19.91 -9.96
N ARG A 488 0.27 -19.60 -8.65
CA ARG A 488 0.17 -20.60 -7.58
C ARG A 488 -1.13 -21.40 -7.65
N ALA A 489 -2.25 -20.73 -7.95
CA ALA A 489 -3.53 -21.40 -8.12
C ALA A 489 -3.49 -22.45 -9.25
N LEU A 490 -2.89 -22.09 -10.39
CA LEU A 490 -2.72 -22.99 -11.53
C LEU A 490 -1.74 -24.14 -11.23
N GLU A 491 -0.65 -23.87 -10.53
CA GLU A 491 0.34 -24.87 -10.10
C GLU A 491 -0.33 -25.95 -9.22
N TYR A 492 -1.08 -25.55 -8.21
CA TYR A 492 -1.78 -26.48 -7.31
C TYR A 492 -2.83 -27.31 -8.03
N TYR A 493 -3.57 -26.68 -8.95
CA TYR A 493 -4.55 -27.41 -9.76
C TYR A 493 -3.88 -28.47 -10.66
N LYS A 494 -2.79 -28.09 -11.35
CA LYS A 494 -2.03 -29.03 -12.21
C LYS A 494 -1.42 -30.18 -11.42
N ALA A 495 -0.90 -29.93 -10.23
CA ALA A 495 -0.33 -30.95 -9.35
C ALA A 495 -1.39 -31.98 -8.88
N SER A 496 -2.68 -31.64 -8.92
CA SER A 496 -3.76 -32.53 -8.53
C SER A 496 -4.13 -33.60 -9.58
N ASN A 497 -3.56 -33.57 -10.79
CA ASN A 497 -3.88 -34.48 -11.91
C ASN A 497 -5.39 -34.62 -12.20
N SER A 498 -6.18 -33.58 -12.00
CA SER A 498 -7.62 -33.57 -12.30
C SER A 498 -7.82 -33.66 -13.82
N VAL A 499 -8.37 -34.77 -14.28
CA VAL A 499 -8.62 -35.04 -15.72
C VAL A 499 -9.98 -34.52 -16.15
N ASP A 500 -10.96 -34.47 -15.22
CA ASP A 500 -12.32 -34.01 -15.49
C ASP A 500 -12.48 -32.54 -15.05
N ALA A 501 -12.91 -31.69 -15.98
CA ALA A 501 -13.11 -30.26 -15.72
C ALA A 501 -14.31 -29.95 -14.80
N ASN A 502 -15.21 -30.90 -14.55
CA ASN A 502 -16.44 -30.71 -13.79
C ASN A 502 -16.34 -31.08 -12.29
N TYR A 503 -15.15 -31.35 -11.79
CA TYR A 503 -14.85 -31.54 -10.36
C TYR A 503 -13.36 -31.37 -10.08
N CYS A 504 -12.97 -31.23 -8.82
CA CYS A 504 -11.58 -31.31 -8.38
C CYS A 504 -11.32 -32.59 -7.61
N THR A 505 -10.05 -32.96 -7.44
CA THR A 505 -9.64 -34.20 -6.74
C THR A 505 -10.04 -34.21 -5.26
N MET A 506 -10.30 -33.05 -4.64
CA MET A 506 -10.73 -32.95 -3.25
C MET A 506 -12.05 -33.68 -2.99
N CYS A 507 -13.06 -33.47 -3.86
CA CYS A 507 -14.38 -34.08 -3.71
C CYS A 507 -14.57 -35.31 -4.64
N GLY A 508 -13.85 -35.38 -5.75
CA GLY A 508 -14.07 -36.39 -6.78
C GLY A 508 -15.42 -36.27 -7.50
N PRO A 509 -15.73 -37.18 -8.42
CA PRO A 509 -16.89 -37.05 -9.30
C PRO A 509 -18.24 -37.25 -8.60
N HIS A 510 -18.30 -37.99 -7.48
CA HIS A 510 -19.56 -38.35 -6.82
C HIS A 510 -19.94 -37.43 -5.68
N PHE A 511 -18.97 -36.77 -5.01
CA PHE A 511 -19.22 -35.96 -3.81
C PHE A 511 -19.08 -34.46 -4.07
N CYS A 512 -18.90 -34.02 -5.32
CA CYS A 512 -18.79 -32.60 -5.63
C CYS A 512 -20.15 -31.89 -5.43
N ALA A 513 -20.22 -31.04 -4.39
CA ALA A 513 -21.46 -30.34 -4.04
C ALA A 513 -21.93 -29.39 -5.17
N ALA A 514 -21.02 -28.71 -5.87
CA ALA A 514 -21.37 -27.85 -7.00
C ALA A 514 -22.02 -28.67 -8.13
N ARG A 515 -21.47 -29.85 -8.47
CA ARG A 515 -22.00 -30.75 -9.50
C ARG A 515 -23.40 -31.28 -9.09
N ILE A 516 -23.58 -31.66 -7.83
CA ILE A 516 -24.88 -32.09 -7.30
C ILE A 516 -25.88 -30.92 -7.36
N SER A 517 -25.47 -29.73 -6.96
CA SER A 517 -26.31 -28.53 -7.02
C SER A 517 -26.76 -28.17 -8.43
N HIS A 518 -25.92 -28.38 -9.45
CA HIS A 518 -26.31 -28.22 -10.85
C HIS A 518 -27.43 -29.16 -11.25
N SER A 519 -27.42 -30.43 -10.74
CA SER A 519 -28.48 -31.40 -11.05
C SER A 519 -29.82 -31.03 -10.44
N LEU A 520 -29.84 -30.31 -9.32
CA LEU A 520 -31.11 -29.87 -8.70
C LEU A 520 -31.83 -28.83 -9.58
N LYS A 521 -31.12 -27.93 -10.23
CA LYS A 521 -31.72 -26.94 -11.15
C LYS A 521 -32.30 -27.57 -12.42
N ASN A 522 -31.75 -28.69 -12.84
CA ASN A 522 -32.23 -29.41 -14.03
C ASN A 522 -33.43 -30.35 -13.72
N CYS A 523 -33.78 -30.55 -12.45
CA CYS A 523 -34.97 -31.35 -12.04
C CYS A 523 -36.25 -30.48 -11.98
N GLU A 524 -36.16 -29.16 -12.04
CA GLU A 524 -37.28 -28.24 -11.99
C GLU A 524 -37.76 -27.78 -13.39
N GLU A 525 -37.07 -28.20 -14.47
CA GLU A 525 -37.46 -27.99 -15.88
C GLU A 525 -37.96 -29.29 -16.53
#